data_a4af4cd3455af82f1750fbd07b04c324
#
_entry.id   a4af4cd3455af82f1750fbd07b04c324
#
_cell.length_a   1.000
_cell.length_b   1.000
_cell.length_c   1.000
_cell.angle_alpha   90.00
_cell.angle_beta   90.00
_cell.angle_gamma   90.00
#
_symmetry.space_group_name_H-M   'P 1'
#
loop_
_entity.id
_entity.type
_entity.pdbx_description
1 polymer ?
#
loop_
_entity_poly.entity_id
_entity_poly.type
_entity_poly.pdbx_seq_one_letter_code
_entity_poly.pdbx_strand_id
1 'polypeptide(L)'
;NILKSLNFKKSFDVYKEIVEKDSGMIFDDDNFFDIVKSYPLGIVKFDNQIIVRDPLYIYENENMFLGGNIPQNSIINILKGEVNSLIKSSGIAVKELVEKLNPEENQDVILFNCITRSVFLKDDFVKELDEIKSHMKSNSTLFGALTLGEITNDTNEYISFHNKSCIVGVFC
;
A
#
# COMPACT_ATOMS: atom_id res chain seq x y z
N ASN A 1 16.54 0.21 5.95
CA ASN A 1 15.36 -0.54 5.51
C ASN A 1 15.49 -2.07 5.69
N ILE A 2 16.38 -2.52 6.60
CA ILE A 2 16.59 -3.96 6.86
C ILE A 2 15.91 -4.33 8.17
N LEU A 3 14.93 -5.24 8.08
CA LEU A 3 14.28 -5.85 9.24
C LEU A 3 15.04 -7.11 9.62
N LYS A 4 15.69 -7.09 10.78
CA LYS A 4 16.55 -8.19 11.24
C LYS A 4 15.81 -9.19 12.11
N SER A 5 14.91 -8.73 12.95
CA SER A 5 14.22 -9.58 13.91
C SER A 5 12.78 -9.16 14.16
N LEU A 6 11.92 -10.15 14.40
CA LEU A 6 10.57 -10.05 14.91
C LEU A 6 10.48 -10.91 16.18
N ASN A 7 10.06 -10.32 17.30
CA ASN A 7 9.97 -11.02 18.59
C ASN A 7 11.26 -11.79 18.95
N PHE A 8 12.42 -11.14 18.75
CA PHE A 8 13.76 -11.68 19.03
C PHE A 8 14.19 -12.91 18.20
N LYS A 9 13.41 -13.27 17.16
CA LYS A 9 13.73 -14.32 16.18
C LYS A 9 14.09 -13.66 14.85
N LYS A 10 14.73 -14.38 13.93
CA LYS A 10 15.01 -13.92 12.58
C LYS A 10 13.71 -13.45 11.89
N SER A 11 13.76 -12.32 11.23
CA SER A 11 12.53 -11.69 10.70
C SER A 11 11.83 -12.54 9.67
N PHE A 12 12.58 -13.16 8.75
CA PHE A 12 11.99 -13.99 7.70
C PHE A 12 11.41 -15.30 8.24
N ASP A 13 12.04 -15.91 9.23
CA ASP A 13 11.50 -17.14 9.83
C ASP A 13 10.10 -16.92 10.41
N VAL A 14 9.94 -15.83 11.18
CA VAL A 14 8.64 -15.47 11.79
C VAL A 14 7.61 -15.12 10.70
N TYR A 15 8.02 -14.32 9.73
CA TYR A 15 7.16 -13.90 8.63
C TYR A 15 6.71 -15.10 7.80
N LYS A 16 7.65 -15.97 7.42
CA LYS A 16 7.43 -17.18 6.64
C LYS A 16 6.42 -18.10 7.33
N GLU A 17 6.64 -18.42 8.61
CA GLU A 17 5.74 -19.30 9.38
C GLU A 17 4.29 -18.83 9.35
N ILE A 18 4.08 -17.51 9.54
CA ILE A 18 2.73 -16.93 9.58
C ILE A 18 2.09 -16.92 8.18
N VAL A 19 2.84 -16.48 7.18
CA VAL A 19 2.32 -16.34 5.82
C VAL A 19 2.05 -17.67 5.15
N GLU A 20 2.93 -18.65 5.31
CA GLU A 20 2.70 -20.02 4.80
C GLU A 20 1.46 -20.66 5.42
N LYS A 21 1.27 -20.47 6.73
CA LYS A 21 0.09 -20.97 7.44
C LYS A 21 -1.21 -20.34 6.95
N ASP A 22 -1.21 -19.03 6.65
CA ASP A 22 -2.43 -18.30 6.20
C ASP A 22 -2.72 -18.52 4.71
N SER A 23 -1.67 -18.52 3.88
CA SER A 23 -1.81 -18.62 2.41
C SER A 23 -1.93 -20.04 1.90
N GLY A 24 -1.35 -21.02 2.63
CA GLY A 24 -1.14 -22.38 2.14
C GLY A 24 -0.02 -22.49 1.08
N MET A 25 0.67 -21.41 0.74
CA MET A 25 1.80 -21.39 -0.18
C MET A 25 3.10 -21.55 0.61
N ILE A 26 4.07 -22.24 0.03
CA ILE A 26 5.39 -22.44 0.62
C ILE A 26 6.39 -21.55 -0.10
N PHE A 27 7.22 -20.81 0.64
CA PHE A 27 8.28 -20.01 0.06
C PHE A 27 9.39 -20.89 -0.52
N ASP A 28 9.81 -20.55 -1.73
CA ASP A 28 10.98 -21.10 -2.42
C ASP A 28 11.86 -19.96 -2.98
N ASP A 29 12.92 -20.30 -3.69
CA ASP A 29 13.91 -19.35 -4.18
C ASP A 29 13.34 -18.37 -5.22
N ASP A 30 12.25 -18.73 -5.93
CA ASP A 30 11.74 -18.00 -7.07
C ASP A 30 10.41 -17.24 -6.78
N ASN A 31 9.65 -17.65 -5.74
CA ASN A 31 8.29 -17.17 -5.52
C ASN A 31 8.13 -16.09 -4.44
N PHE A 32 9.23 -15.66 -3.82
CA PHE A 32 9.18 -14.71 -2.70
C PHE A 32 8.26 -13.51 -3.00
N PHE A 33 8.51 -12.80 -4.11
CA PHE A 33 7.76 -11.59 -4.43
C PHE A 33 6.29 -11.89 -4.76
N ASP A 34 6.00 -13.05 -5.34
CA ASP A 34 4.63 -13.46 -5.66
C ASP A 34 3.77 -13.67 -4.42
N ILE A 35 4.37 -14.09 -3.32
CA ILE A 35 3.69 -14.25 -2.05
C ILE A 35 3.62 -12.93 -1.30
N VAL A 36 4.75 -12.24 -1.10
CA VAL A 36 4.81 -11.06 -0.21
C VAL A 36 4.04 -9.86 -0.73
N LYS A 37 3.80 -9.75 -2.05
CA LYS A 37 2.96 -8.68 -2.61
C LYS A 37 1.55 -8.66 -2.03
N SER A 38 1.07 -9.81 -1.51
CA SER A 38 -0.23 -9.95 -0.84
C SER A 38 -0.16 -9.80 0.68
N TYR A 39 1.05 -9.84 1.26
CA TYR A 39 1.26 -9.85 2.72
C TYR A 39 2.24 -8.77 3.18
N PRO A 40 1.93 -7.49 3.00
CA PRO A 40 2.78 -6.42 3.49
C PRO A 40 2.78 -6.36 5.02
N LEU A 41 3.78 -5.67 5.58
CA LEU A 41 3.86 -5.35 6.99
C LEU A 41 3.13 -4.05 7.29
N GLY A 42 2.48 -3.96 8.44
CA GLY A 42 1.82 -2.76 8.93
C GLY A 42 2.40 -2.30 10.27
N ILE A 43 2.95 -1.09 10.31
CA ILE A 43 3.37 -0.46 11.57
C ILE A 43 2.12 0.12 12.22
N VAL A 44 1.83 -0.35 13.44
CA VAL A 44 0.68 0.16 14.21
C VAL A 44 1.07 1.44 14.94
N LYS A 45 0.34 2.52 14.70
CA LYS A 45 0.46 3.81 15.39
C LYS A 45 -0.47 3.90 16.60
N PHE A 46 -0.25 4.90 17.47
CA PHE A 46 -1.02 5.08 18.70
C PHE A 46 -2.53 5.30 18.47
N ASP A 47 -2.91 5.86 17.34
CA ASP A 47 -4.30 6.12 16.93
C ASP A 47 -4.91 4.98 16.10
N ASN A 48 -4.31 3.79 16.13
CA ASN A 48 -4.63 2.62 15.32
C ASN A 48 -4.45 2.81 13.80
N GLN A 49 -3.83 3.88 13.37
CA GLN A 49 -3.40 4.00 11.98
C GLN A 49 -2.32 2.95 11.67
N ILE A 50 -2.31 2.49 10.43
CA ILE A 50 -1.36 1.50 9.97
C ILE A 50 -0.54 2.09 8.82
N ILE A 51 0.78 2.17 9.00
CA ILE A 51 1.69 2.52 7.93
C ILE A 51 2.24 1.25 7.29
N VAL A 52 1.95 1.07 6.02
CA VAL A 52 2.36 -0.12 5.27
C VAL A 52 3.85 -0.07 4.91
N ARG A 53 4.50 -1.23 4.99
CA ARG A 53 5.87 -1.47 4.52
C ARG A 53 5.91 -2.73 3.68
N ASP A 54 6.40 -2.59 2.45
CA ASP A 54 6.51 -3.71 1.51
C ASP A 54 7.79 -4.51 1.76
N PRO A 55 7.71 -5.82 1.99
CA PRO A 55 8.85 -6.70 1.82
C PRO A 55 9.23 -6.77 0.33
N LEU A 56 10.51 -6.53 0.01
CA LEU A 56 10.96 -6.51 -1.38
C LEU A 56 11.81 -7.72 -1.75
N TYR A 57 12.73 -8.12 -0.88
CA TYR A 57 13.58 -9.30 -1.06
C TYR A 57 14.22 -9.74 0.26
N ILE A 58 14.76 -10.95 0.26
CA ILE A 58 15.56 -11.47 1.37
C ILE A 58 17.00 -10.98 1.19
N TYR A 59 17.53 -10.39 2.24
CA TYR A 59 18.92 -9.96 2.35
C TYR A 59 19.73 -10.98 3.19
N GLU A 60 21.02 -10.78 3.30
CA GLU A 60 21.93 -11.65 4.06
C GLU A 60 21.37 -12.11 5.41
N ASN A 61 21.65 -13.36 5.79
CA ASN A 61 21.23 -13.99 7.06
C ASN A 61 19.68 -14.01 7.28
N GLU A 62 18.90 -14.13 6.20
CA GLU A 62 17.43 -14.19 6.26
C GLU A 62 16.81 -12.90 6.84
N ASN A 63 17.49 -11.77 6.70
CA ASN A 63 16.93 -10.46 6.95
C ASN A 63 16.00 -10.05 5.80
N MET A 64 14.95 -9.32 6.10
CA MET A 64 14.04 -8.80 5.08
C MET A 64 14.41 -7.38 4.70
N PHE A 65 14.60 -7.11 3.41
CA PHE A 65 14.72 -5.73 2.91
C PHE A 65 13.32 -5.20 2.58
N LEU A 66 13.04 -3.98 3.07
CA LEU A 66 11.73 -3.36 3.00
C LEU A 66 11.75 -2.08 2.16
N GLY A 67 10.64 -1.73 1.55
CA GLY A 67 10.43 -0.49 0.81
C GLY A 67 10.55 0.78 1.65
N GLY A 68 10.50 0.67 2.98
CA GLY A 68 10.67 1.78 3.91
C GLY A 68 11.16 1.31 5.28
N ASN A 69 11.59 2.24 6.11
CA ASN A 69 12.12 1.93 7.44
C ASN A 69 11.02 1.56 8.43
N ILE A 70 11.32 0.63 9.32
CA ILE A 70 10.53 0.31 10.52
C ILE A 70 11.36 0.69 11.74
N PRO A 71 10.89 1.61 12.59
CA PRO A 71 11.58 1.95 13.83
C PRO A 71 11.73 0.73 14.75
N GLN A 72 12.82 0.70 15.49
CA GLN A 72 13.02 -0.35 16.50
C GLN A 72 11.89 -0.31 17.55
N ASN A 73 11.49 -1.48 18.04
CA ASN A 73 10.41 -1.65 19.01
C ASN A 73 9.02 -1.22 18.51
N SER A 74 8.82 -1.16 17.19
CA SER A 74 7.48 -0.99 16.61
C SER A 74 6.62 -2.22 16.82
N ILE A 75 5.32 -1.99 17.00
CA ILE A 75 4.31 -3.06 16.89
C ILE A 75 3.99 -3.23 15.41
N ILE A 76 4.06 -4.47 14.93
CA ILE A 76 3.87 -4.79 13.51
C ILE A 76 2.79 -5.85 13.36
N ASN A 77 1.88 -5.62 12.42
CA ASN A 77 0.96 -6.61 11.91
C ASN A 77 1.45 -7.12 10.54
N ILE A 78 1.23 -8.38 10.23
CA ILE A 78 1.27 -8.89 8.86
C ILE A 78 -0.12 -8.68 8.29
N LEU A 79 -0.21 -7.90 7.22
CA LEU A 79 -1.47 -7.56 6.58
C LEU A 79 -1.77 -8.52 5.44
N LYS A 80 -3.03 -8.57 5.01
CA LYS A 80 -3.46 -9.32 3.82
C LYS A 80 -4.18 -8.39 2.87
N GLY A 81 -3.67 -8.28 1.66
CA GLY A 81 -4.28 -7.50 0.59
C GLY A 81 -5.45 -8.24 -0.04
N GLU A 82 -6.54 -7.54 -0.30
CA GLU A 82 -7.69 -8.02 -1.07
C GLU A 82 -7.99 -7.08 -2.23
N VAL A 83 -8.13 -7.65 -3.44
CA VAL A 83 -8.32 -6.90 -4.68
C VAL A 83 -9.52 -5.94 -4.59
N ASN A 84 -10.69 -6.46 -4.21
CA ASN A 84 -11.90 -5.65 -4.16
C ASN A 84 -11.85 -4.54 -3.09
N SER A 85 -11.21 -4.81 -1.95
CA SER A 85 -11.04 -3.81 -0.89
C SER A 85 -10.12 -2.68 -1.34
N LEU A 86 -9.06 -3.00 -2.07
CA LEU A 86 -8.13 -2.01 -2.62
C LEU A 86 -8.81 -1.12 -3.66
N ILE A 87 -9.54 -1.71 -4.61
CA ILE A 87 -10.28 -0.99 -5.65
C ILE A 87 -11.28 -0.02 -4.99
N LYS A 88 -12.10 -0.54 -4.08
CA LYS A 88 -13.12 0.26 -3.40
C LYS A 88 -12.53 1.40 -2.58
N SER A 89 -11.40 1.18 -1.89
CA SER A 89 -10.76 2.22 -1.07
C SER A 89 -10.23 3.38 -1.92
N SER A 90 -9.76 3.12 -3.14
CA SER A 90 -9.33 4.16 -4.07
C SER A 90 -10.50 5.03 -4.55
N GLY A 91 -11.64 4.40 -4.85
CA GLY A 91 -12.88 5.12 -5.18
C GLY A 91 -13.38 5.99 -4.02
N ILE A 92 -13.35 5.45 -2.79
CA ILE A 92 -13.73 6.21 -1.59
C ILE A 92 -12.84 7.44 -1.41
N ALA A 93 -11.52 7.30 -1.58
CA ALA A 93 -10.59 8.42 -1.43
C ALA A 93 -10.90 9.57 -2.41
N VAL A 94 -11.19 9.25 -3.67
CA VAL A 94 -11.60 10.27 -4.67
C VAL A 94 -12.95 10.88 -4.33
N LYS A 95 -13.92 10.05 -3.98
CA LYS A 95 -15.26 10.49 -3.61
C LYS A 95 -15.23 11.50 -2.46
N GLU A 96 -14.55 11.15 -1.37
CA GLU A 96 -14.43 12.04 -0.20
C GLU A 96 -13.74 13.36 -0.53
N LEU A 97 -12.75 13.34 -1.43
CA LEU A 97 -12.05 14.52 -1.83
C LEU A 97 -12.92 15.44 -2.71
N VAL A 98 -13.58 14.86 -3.72
CA VAL A 98 -14.48 15.58 -4.63
C VAL A 98 -15.69 16.18 -3.88
N GLU A 99 -16.25 15.46 -2.90
CA GLU A 99 -17.38 15.94 -2.10
C GLU A 99 -17.02 17.10 -1.16
N LYS A 100 -15.73 17.24 -0.77
CA LYS A 100 -15.24 18.34 0.06
C LYS A 100 -14.99 19.63 -0.73
N LEU A 101 -14.90 19.54 -2.05
CA LEU A 101 -14.63 20.64 -2.94
C LEU A 101 -15.93 21.19 -3.55
N ASN A 102 -15.83 22.34 -4.25
CA ASN A 102 -17.01 22.93 -4.88
C ASN A 102 -17.58 21.99 -5.97
N PRO A 103 -18.84 21.50 -5.83
CA PRO A 103 -19.41 20.55 -6.78
C PRO A 103 -19.69 21.16 -8.16
N GLU A 104 -19.64 22.49 -8.32
CA GLU A 104 -19.92 23.17 -9.60
C GLU A 104 -18.69 23.26 -10.51
N GLU A 105 -17.48 23.12 -9.98
CA GLU A 105 -16.24 23.25 -10.74
C GLU A 105 -15.77 21.91 -11.31
N ASN A 106 -15.14 21.95 -12.51
CA ASN A 106 -14.42 20.80 -13.02
C ASN A 106 -13.17 20.57 -12.18
N GLN A 107 -12.92 19.33 -11.84
CA GLN A 107 -11.87 18.92 -10.92
C GLN A 107 -11.00 17.88 -11.60
N ASP A 108 -9.83 18.28 -12.08
CA ASP A 108 -8.85 17.32 -12.59
C ASP A 108 -8.18 16.60 -11.44
N VAL A 109 -8.00 15.29 -11.59
CA VAL A 109 -7.49 14.40 -10.54
C VAL A 109 -6.09 13.92 -10.91
N ILE A 110 -5.13 14.16 -10.01
CA ILE A 110 -3.80 13.55 -10.09
C ILE A 110 -3.71 12.34 -9.15
N LEU A 111 -3.11 11.28 -9.67
CA LEU A 111 -2.94 10.01 -8.97
C LEU A 111 -1.47 9.66 -8.84
N PHE A 112 -0.99 9.43 -7.60
CA PHE A 112 0.27 8.75 -7.33
C PHE A 112 -0.05 7.38 -6.75
N ASN A 113 0.13 6.34 -7.55
CA ASN A 113 -0.23 4.97 -7.18
C ASN A 113 1.04 4.12 -7.04
N CYS A 114 1.16 3.40 -5.95
CA CYS A 114 2.30 2.54 -5.73
C CYS A 114 2.39 1.45 -6.80
N ILE A 115 3.56 1.29 -7.42
CA ILE A 115 3.77 0.26 -8.46
C ILE A 115 3.53 -1.16 -7.94
N THR A 116 3.87 -1.44 -6.68
CA THR A 116 3.62 -2.76 -6.08
C THR A 116 2.13 -3.05 -5.93
N ARG A 117 1.28 -2.00 -5.86
CA ARG A 117 -0.17 -2.10 -5.88
C ARG A 117 -0.68 -2.49 -7.27
N SER A 118 -0.17 -1.87 -8.33
CA SER A 118 -0.53 -2.24 -9.71
C SER A 118 -0.08 -3.68 -10.06
N VAL A 119 1.10 -4.09 -9.59
CA VAL A 119 1.61 -5.46 -9.75
C VAL A 119 0.75 -6.48 -8.98
N PHE A 120 0.23 -6.10 -7.82
CA PHE A 120 -0.69 -6.95 -7.06
C PHE A 120 -2.04 -7.09 -7.77
N LEU A 121 -2.61 -5.99 -8.25
CA LEU A 121 -3.90 -5.95 -8.93
C LEU A 121 -3.87 -6.60 -10.32
N LYS A 122 -2.74 -6.58 -11.01
CA LYS A 122 -2.59 -7.12 -12.38
C LYS A 122 -3.65 -6.53 -13.32
N ASP A 123 -4.44 -7.39 -13.96
CA ASP A 123 -5.52 -6.97 -14.88
C ASP A 123 -6.64 -6.20 -14.18
N ASP A 124 -6.82 -6.39 -12.88
CA ASP A 124 -7.78 -5.64 -12.08
C ASP A 124 -7.37 -4.19 -11.80
N PHE A 125 -6.13 -3.79 -12.13
CA PHE A 125 -5.69 -2.40 -12.02
C PHE A 125 -6.55 -1.45 -12.88
N VAL A 126 -7.04 -1.91 -14.02
CA VAL A 126 -7.99 -1.14 -14.85
C VAL A 126 -9.29 -0.88 -14.08
N LYS A 127 -9.78 -1.86 -13.32
CA LYS A 127 -10.99 -1.70 -12.48
C LYS A 127 -10.78 -0.66 -11.38
N GLU A 128 -9.57 -0.56 -10.82
CA GLU A 128 -9.25 0.50 -9.86
C GLU A 128 -9.34 1.89 -10.50
N LEU A 129 -8.80 2.06 -11.70
CA LEU A 129 -8.90 3.33 -12.44
C LEU A 129 -10.36 3.66 -12.82
N ASP A 130 -11.15 2.65 -13.18
CA ASP A 130 -12.57 2.83 -13.52
C ASP A 130 -13.39 3.19 -12.26
N GLU A 131 -13.10 2.58 -11.13
CA GLU A 131 -13.72 2.92 -9.84
C GLU A 131 -13.42 4.38 -9.46
N ILE A 132 -12.15 4.82 -9.58
CA ILE A 132 -11.75 6.21 -9.38
C ILE A 132 -12.54 7.14 -10.30
N LYS A 133 -12.57 6.85 -11.60
CA LYS A 133 -13.29 7.67 -12.60
C LYS A 133 -14.79 7.75 -12.35
N SER A 134 -15.39 6.69 -11.78
CA SER A 134 -16.82 6.66 -11.49
C SER A 134 -17.26 7.74 -10.48
N HIS A 135 -16.34 8.25 -9.67
CA HIS A 135 -16.57 9.33 -8.70
C HIS A 135 -16.16 10.70 -9.21
N MET A 136 -15.63 10.81 -10.43
CA MET A 136 -15.25 12.06 -11.08
C MET A 136 -16.36 12.61 -11.97
N LYS A 137 -16.31 13.89 -12.28
CA LYS A 137 -17.21 14.47 -13.29
C LYS A 137 -16.78 14.03 -14.69
N SER A 138 -17.76 14.02 -15.60
CA SER A 138 -17.56 13.60 -17.00
C SER A 138 -16.51 14.43 -17.76
N ASN A 139 -16.31 15.67 -17.37
CA ASN A 139 -15.36 16.60 -18.00
C ASN A 139 -14.01 16.68 -17.26
N SER A 140 -13.83 15.91 -16.19
CA SER A 140 -12.60 15.88 -15.44
C SER A 140 -11.58 14.91 -16.04
N THR A 141 -10.31 15.25 -15.93
CA THR A 141 -9.19 14.44 -16.40
C THR A 141 -8.58 13.67 -15.22
N LEU A 142 -8.28 12.37 -15.43
CA LEU A 142 -7.47 11.58 -14.53
C LEU A 142 -6.08 11.39 -15.14
N PHE A 143 -5.05 11.80 -14.44
CA PHE A 143 -3.65 11.59 -14.84
C PHE A 143 -2.78 11.29 -13.62
N GLY A 144 -1.59 10.79 -13.82
CA GLY A 144 -0.71 10.48 -12.70
C GLY A 144 0.46 9.59 -13.06
N ALA A 145 1.07 9.00 -12.04
CA ALA A 145 2.24 8.14 -12.18
C ALA A 145 2.19 6.95 -11.22
N LEU A 146 2.85 5.86 -11.63
CA LEU A 146 3.22 4.78 -10.72
C LEU A 146 4.51 5.16 -9.98
N THR A 147 4.52 4.96 -8.66
CA THR A 147 5.61 5.38 -7.76
C THR A 147 6.16 4.21 -6.95
N LEU A 148 7.40 4.35 -6.46
CA LEU A 148 8.05 3.38 -5.57
C LEU A 148 7.96 3.78 -4.09
N GLY A 149 6.83 4.31 -3.70
CA GLY A 149 6.52 4.84 -2.39
C GLY A 149 5.98 6.25 -2.49
N GLU A 150 5.12 6.59 -1.58
CA GLU A 150 4.31 7.79 -1.61
C GLU A 150 4.56 8.60 -0.35
N ILE A 151 4.54 9.92 -0.48
CA ILE A 151 4.68 10.86 0.63
C ILE A 151 3.39 11.65 0.73
N THR A 152 2.73 11.54 1.86
CA THR A 152 1.50 12.27 2.13
C THR A 152 1.36 12.58 3.61
N ASN A 153 0.48 13.52 3.95
CA ASN A 153 0.04 13.64 5.33
C ASN A 153 -1.30 12.92 5.49
N ASP A 154 -1.38 12.13 6.54
CA ASP A 154 -2.66 11.71 7.08
C ASP A 154 -3.30 12.88 7.83
N THR A 155 -4.54 12.70 8.27
CA THR A 155 -5.35 13.68 9.00
C THR A 155 -4.67 14.37 10.19
N ASN A 156 -3.48 13.97 10.58
CA ASN A 156 -2.78 14.34 11.81
C ASN A 156 -1.50 15.20 11.62
N GLU A 157 -1.44 16.06 10.63
CA GLU A 157 -0.39 17.11 10.50
C GLU A 157 1.02 16.65 10.13
N TYR A 158 1.33 15.34 10.16
CA TYR A 158 2.68 14.85 9.85
C TYR A 158 2.77 14.25 8.46
N ILE A 159 3.81 14.65 7.73
CA ILE A 159 4.17 14.01 6.46
C ILE A 159 4.76 12.63 6.78
N SER A 160 4.21 11.59 6.16
CA SER A 160 4.64 10.21 6.30
C SER A 160 4.96 9.58 4.95
N PHE A 161 5.93 8.68 4.96
CA PHE A 161 6.24 7.84 3.81
C PHE A 161 5.40 6.57 3.86
N HIS A 162 4.77 6.22 2.76
CA HIS A 162 3.88 5.08 2.62
C HIS A 162 4.34 4.14 1.51
N ASN A 163 3.96 2.88 1.61
CA ASN A 163 4.02 1.90 0.52
C ASN A 163 2.59 1.36 0.29
N LYS A 164 2.32 0.83 -0.90
CA LYS A 164 1.02 0.28 -1.31
C LYS A 164 -0.14 1.25 -1.16
N SER A 165 0.12 2.53 -1.20
CA SER A 165 -0.90 3.56 -1.14
C SER A 165 -1.32 4.05 -2.54
N CYS A 166 -2.51 4.62 -2.57
CA CYS A 166 -3.07 5.34 -3.69
C CYS A 166 -3.33 6.77 -3.19
N ILE A 167 -2.50 7.71 -3.60
CA ILE A 167 -2.60 9.11 -3.21
C ILE A 167 -3.30 9.89 -4.29
N VAL A 168 -4.30 10.64 -3.90
CA VAL A 168 -5.14 11.42 -4.81
C VAL A 168 -5.02 12.91 -4.48
N GLY A 169 -4.81 13.71 -5.50
CA GLY A 169 -4.87 15.16 -5.44
C GLY A 169 -5.89 15.71 -6.45
N VAL A 170 -6.48 16.84 -6.15
CA VAL A 170 -7.43 17.51 -7.04
C VAL A 170 -6.95 18.93 -7.34
N PHE A 171 -7.06 19.31 -8.60
CA PHE A 171 -6.85 20.67 -9.06
C PHE A 171 -8.21 21.34 -9.32
N CYS A 172 -8.38 22.52 -8.73
CA CYS A 172 -9.56 23.38 -8.90
C CYS A 172 -9.16 24.61 -9.72
#